data_d341c014cdc947121075959c9232ae85
#
_entry.id   d341c014cdc947121075959c9232ae85
#
_cell.length_a   1.000
_cell.length_b   1.000
_cell.length_c   1.000
_cell.angle_alpha   90.00
_cell.angle_beta   90.00
_cell.angle_gamma   90.00
#
_symmetry.space_group_name_H-M   'P 1'
#
loop_
_entity.id
_entity.type
_entity.pdbx_description
1 polymer ?
#
loop_
_entity_poly.entity_id
_entity_poly.type
_entity_poly.pdbx_seq_one_letter_code
_entity_poly.pdbx_strand_id
1 'polypeptide(L)'
;TWTLTEILARSEFKSANGPSLIYASIPGPEFVEKAIEAGVGGKINAYAGAAVDDRFAPPIQLSGTIEAIEYGDQHAETEVVVKVGSVYVIVTKKRKPYHKEIDFTRLGLNPRETDIVVVKIGYLVPELYNMRADWIMALTPGGVDQDLERLPYKRIKRPMFPLDKDMKDPDLKAQLVPVSDHK
;
A
#
# COMPACT_ATOMS: atom_id res chain seq x y z
N THR A 1 -1.06 -3.02 -5.86
CA THR A 1 -0.64 -4.25 -6.59
C THR A 1 0.72 -4.07 -7.26
N TRP A 2 0.97 -2.98 -8.00
CA TRP A 2 2.20 -2.75 -8.77
C TRP A 2 3.49 -3.07 -7.99
N THR A 3 3.73 -2.35 -6.87
CA THR A 3 4.95 -2.54 -6.05
C THR A 3 5.13 -3.99 -5.59
N LEU A 4 4.04 -4.67 -5.21
CA LEU A 4 4.09 -6.07 -4.79
C LEU A 4 4.49 -6.99 -5.95
N THR A 5 4.01 -6.74 -7.16
CA THR A 5 4.39 -7.49 -8.36
C THR A 5 5.90 -7.40 -8.60
N GLU A 6 6.46 -6.19 -8.53
CA GLU A 6 7.91 -5.97 -8.70
C GLU A 6 8.74 -6.66 -7.60
N ILE A 7 8.27 -6.61 -6.34
CA ILE A 7 8.93 -7.29 -5.22
C ILE A 7 8.96 -8.80 -5.45
N LEU A 8 7.82 -9.42 -5.75
CA LEU A 8 7.72 -10.87 -5.92
C LEU A 8 8.41 -11.39 -7.19
N ALA A 9 8.68 -10.53 -8.16
CA ALA A 9 9.47 -10.89 -9.35
C ALA A 9 10.96 -11.05 -9.04
N ARG A 10 11.48 -10.41 -7.99
CA ARG A 10 12.90 -10.41 -7.65
C ARG A 10 13.33 -11.74 -7.04
N SER A 11 14.50 -12.23 -7.47
CA SER A 11 15.08 -13.52 -7.04
C SER A 11 15.36 -13.56 -5.53
N GLU A 12 15.71 -12.42 -4.93
CA GLU A 12 16.07 -12.30 -3.52
C GLU A 12 14.92 -12.70 -2.58
N PHE A 13 13.68 -12.50 -3.00
CA PHE A 13 12.48 -12.81 -2.20
C PHE A 13 11.87 -14.19 -2.48
N LYS A 14 12.38 -14.93 -3.47
CA LYS A 14 11.83 -16.26 -3.82
C LYS A 14 12.22 -17.35 -2.83
N SER A 15 13.35 -17.19 -2.17
CA SER A 15 13.82 -18.12 -1.14
C SER A 15 13.22 -17.79 0.21
N ALA A 16 12.87 -18.81 1.00
CA ALA A 16 12.44 -18.61 2.39
C ALA A 16 13.53 -18.00 3.29
N ASN A 17 14.79 -18.10 2.89
CA ASN A 17 15.97 -17.54 3.58
C ASN A 17 16.39 -16.18 3.00
N GLY A 18 15.61 -15.58 2.11
CA GLY A 18 15.85 -14.23 1.61
C GLY A 18 15.54 -13.17 2.67
N PRO A 19 15.80 -11.89 2.36
CA PRO A 19 15.45 -10.80 3.28
C PRO A 19 13.94 -10.84 3.58
N SER A 20 13.62 -10.70 4.86
CA SER A 20 12.25 -10.71 5.33
C SER A 20 11.51 -9.44 4.91
N LEU A 21 10.30 -9.57 4.39
CA LEU A 21 9.50 -8.42 3.98
C LEU A 21 8.04 -8.56 4.42
N ILE A 22 7.50 -7.53 5.04
CA ILE A 22 6.06 -7.38 5.29
C ILE A 22 5.48 -6.40 4.27
N TYR A 23 4.44 -6.82 3.55
CA TYR A 23 3.69 -5.96 2.63
C TYR A 23 2.29 -5.66 3.19
N ALA A 24 2.04 -4.43 3.61
CA ALA A 24 0.80 -4.01 4.28
C ALA A 24 0.13 -2.84 3.53
N SER A 25 -0.97 -3.08 2.87
CA SER A 25 -1.72 -4.30 2.58
C SER A 25 -2.38 -4.19 1.20
N ILE A 26 -2.98 -5.26 0.73
CA ILE A 26 -3.85 -5.24 -0.45
C ILE A 26 -5.25 -5.75 -0.11
N PRO A 27 -6.33 -5.09 -0.55
CA PRO A 27 -7.68 -5.64 -0.43
C PRO A 27 -7.88 -6.77 -1.44
N GLY A 28 -8.50 -7.86 -0.99
CA GLY A 28 -8.80 -9.04 -1.80
C GLY A 28 -9.88 -9.90 -1.15
N PRO A 29 -11.17 -9.51 -1.19
CA PRO A 29 -12.23 -10.22 -0.49
C PRO A 29 -12.33 -11.69 -0.92
N GLU A 30 -12.27 -11.99 -2.21
CA GLU A 30 -12.32 -13.37 -2.72
C GLU A 30 -11.09 -14.19 -2.31
N PHE A 31 -9.92 -13.56 -2.20
CA PHE A 31 -8.73 -14.21 -1.67
C PHE A 31 -8.91 -14.59 -0.20
N VAL A 32 -9.48 -13.67 0.59
CA VAL A 32 -9.74 -13.88 2.03
C VAL A 32 -10.70 -15.05 2.22
N GLU A 33 -11.76 -15.16 1.42
CA GLU A 33 -12.70 -16.30 1.48
C GLU A 33 -12.01 -17.64 1.22
N LYS A 34 -11.21 -17.73 0.17
CA LYS A 34 -10.42 -18.92 -0.16
C LYS A 34 -9.38 -19.25 0.93
N ALA A 35 -8.80 -18.22 1.56
CA ALA A 35 -7.85 -18.41 2.63
C ALA A 35 -8.53 -18.97 3.90
N ILE A 36 -9.74 -18.51 4.21
CA ILE A 36 -10.54 -19.05 5.31
C ILE A 36 -10.86 -20.53 5.09
N GLU A 37 -11.24 -20.90 3.87
CA GLU A 37 -11.50 -22.32 3.50
C GLU A 37 -10.25 -23.19 3.64
N ALA A 38 -9.07 -22.67 3.27
CA ALA A 38 -7.82 -23.41 3.35
C ALA A 38 -7.27 -23.51 4.78
N GLY A 39 -7.60 -22.53 5.65
CA GLY A 39 -7.16 -22.47 7.04
C GLY A 39 -5.69 -22.10 7.23
N VAL A 40 -5.30 -21.79 8.46
CA VAL A 40 -3.90 -21.50 8.84
C VAL A 40 -3.05 -22.74 8.61
N GLY A 41 -1.85 -22.57 8.04
CA GLY A 41 -0.97 -23.64 7.57
C GLY A 41 -1.33 -24.19 6.19
N GLY A 42 -2.52 -23.89 5.68
CA GLY A 42 -2.99 -24.28 4.36
C GLY A 42 -2.20 -23.62 3.21
N LYS A 43 -2.13 -24.29 2.07
CA LYS A 43 -1.58 -23.74 0.83
C LYS A 43 -2.69 -23.01 0.06
N ILE A 44 -2.35 -21.86 -0.48
CA ILE A 44 -3.24 -21.09 -1.31
C ILE A 44 -2.57 -20.70 -2.61
N ASN A 45 -3.36 -20.68 -3.69
CA ASN A 45 -2.98 -20.13 -4.99
C ASN A 45 -4.19 -19.37 -5.54
N ALA A 46 -4.21 -18.07 -5.35
CA ALA A 46 -5.34 -17.21 -5.72
C ALA A 46 -4.90 -15.80 -6.09
N TYR A 47 -5.80 -15.07 -6.74
CA TYR A 47 -5.57 -13.66 -7.08
C TYR A 47 -5.99 -12.73 -5.95
N ALA A 48 -5.20 -11.67 -5.72
CA ALA A 48 -5.50 -10.60 -4.79
C ALA A 48 -5.11 -9.22 -5.37
N GLY A 49 -5.66 -8.16 -4.80
CA GLY A 49 -5.41 -6.79 -5.24
C GLY A 49 -6.30 -6.36 -6.41
N ALA A 50 -6.10 -5.13 -6.87
CA ALA A 50 -6.90 -4.46 -7.92
C ALA A 50 -8.41 -4.34 -7.65
N ALA A 51 -8.89 -4.74 -6.47
CA ALA A 51 -10.31 -4.69 -6.11
C ALA A 51 -10.88 -3.26 -6.02
N VAL A 52 -10.02 -2.25 -5.91
CA VAL A 52 -10.43 -0.82 -5.85
C VAL A 52 -10.18 -0.13 -7.20
N ASP A 53 -9.06 -0.45 -7.86
CA ASP A 53 -8.67 0.15 -9.14
C ASP A 53 -7.74 -0.83 -9.88
N ASP A 54 -8.18 -1.29 -11.03
CA ASP A 54 -7.46 -2.24 -11.90
C ASP A 54 -6.76 -1.57 -13.10
N ARG A 55 -6.98 -0.27 -13.31
CA ARG A 55 -6.51 0.47 -14.49
C ARG A 55 -4.98 0.54 -14.59
N PHE A 56 -4.27 0.47 -13.47
CA PHE A 56 -2.82 0.65 -13.43
C PHE A 56 -2.06 -0.66 -13.21
N ALA A 57 -2.65 -1.63 -12.55
CA ALA A 57 -2.07 -2.94 -12.36
C ALA A 57 -3.16 -4.00 -12.18
N PRO A 58 -3.06 -5.15 -12.86
CA PRO A 58 -4.01 -6.25 -12.68
C PRO A 58 -3.89 -6.86 -11.28
N PRO A 59 -4.84 -7.71 -10.87
CA PRO A 59 -4.70 -8.57 -9.70
C PRO A 59 -3.41 -9.40 -9.78
N ILE A 60 -2.77 -9.61 -8.65
CA ILE A 60 -1.56 -10.44 -8.55
C ILE A 60 -1.92 -11.84 -8.05
N GLN A 61 -1.35 -12.87 -8.66
CA GLN A 61 -1.46 -14.25 -8.19
C GLN A 61 -0.50 -14.46 -7.02
N LEU A 62 -1.02 -14.85 -5.86
CA LEU A 62 -0.27 -15.20 -4.68
C LEU A 62 -0.33 -16.71 -4.48
N SER A 63 0.84 -17.35 -4.50
CA SER A 63 0.99 -18.78 -4.23
C SER A 63 1.88 -18.98 -3.01
N GLY A 64 1.30 -19.43 -1.90
CA GLY A 64 2.03 -19.48 -0.63
C GLY A 64 1.32 -20.26 0.46
N THR A 65 1.76 -20.05 1.69
CA THR A 65 1.19 -20.65 2.90
C THR A 65 0.47 -19.59 3.72
N ILE A 66 -0.68 -19.91 4.25
CA ILE A 66 -1.42 -19.03 5.15
C ILE A 66 -0.78 -19.12 6.54
N GLU A 67 -0.24 -18.00 7.03
CA GLU A 67 0.44 -17.93 8.33
C GLU A 67 -0.50 -17.47 9.45
N ALA A 68 -1.46 -16.57 9.12
CA ALA A 68 -2.44 -16.09 10.09
C ALA A 68 -3.77 -15.71 9.41
N ILE A 69 -4.86 -15.82 10.16
CA ILE A 69 -6.19 -15.31 9.82
C ILE A 69 -6.74 -14.64 11.07
N GLU A 70 -7.00 -13.34 11.00
CA GLU A 70 -7.55 -12.55 12.10
C GLU A 70 -8.88 -11.94 11.71
N TYR A 71 -9.83 -11.98 12.63
CA TYR A 71 -11.21 -11.53 12.44
C TYR A 71 -11.53 -10.31 13.29
N GLY A 72 -12.57 -9.58 12.91
CA GLY A 72 -13.18 -8.55 13.74
C GLY A 72 -12.42 -7.22 13.76
N ASP A 73 -11.49 -6.98 12.81
CA ASP A 73 -10.90 -5.67 12.67
C ASP A 73 -11.95 -4.65 12.20
N GLN A 74 -11.96 -3.47 12.82
CA GLN A 74 -12.95 -2.43 12.54
C GLN A 74 -12.94 -1.96 11.08
N HIS A 75 -11.79 -1.99 10.41
CA HIS A 75 -11.64 -1.52 9.02
C HIS A 75 -11.53 -2.67 8.03
N ALA A 76 -10.68 -3.64 8.30
CA ALA A 76 -10.42 -4.77 7.41
C ALA A 76 -11.50 -5.85 7.43
N GLU A 77 -12.26 -5.98 8.53
CA GLU A 77 -13.14 -7.10 8.91
C GLU A 77 -12.36 -8.39 9.12
N THR A 78 -11.66 -8.86 8.10
CA THR A 78 -10.80 -10.04 8.15
C THR A 78 -9.46 -9.73 7.50
N GLU A 79 -8.40 -10.19 8.12
CA GLU A 79 -7.03 -10.02 7.69
C GLU A 79 -6.38 -11.39 7.55
N VAL A 80 -5.66 -11.60 6.47
CA VAL A 80 -4.94 -12.84 6.18
C VAL A 80 -3.48 -12.52 5.93
N VAL A 81 -2.58 -13.26 6.55
CA VAL A 81 -1.16 -13.22 6.22
C VAL A 81 -0.84 -14.43 5.35
N VAL A 82 -0.35 -14.20 4.15
CA VAL A 82 0.17 -15.24 3.28
C VAL A 82 1.67 -15.07 3.08
N LYS A 83 2.43 -16.15 3.29
CA LYS A 83 3.87 -16.18 3.08
C LYS A 83 4.19 -16.70 1.68
N VAL A 84 4.89 -15.87 0.90
CA VAL A 84 5.37 -16.18 -0.45
C VAL A 84 6.89 -15.98 -0.48
N GLY A 85 7.65 -17.06 -0.48
CA GLY A 85 9.10 -16.97 -0.28
C GLY A 85 9.45 -16.37 1.09
N SER A 86 10.17 -15.25 1.12
CA SER A 86 10.47 -14.49 2.33
C SER A 86 9.51 -13.30 2.56
N VAL A 87 8.47 -13.15 1.74
CA VAL A 87 7.52 -12.04 1.81
C VAL A 87 6.25 -12.47 2.55
N TYR A 88 5.87 -11.71 3.57
CA TYR A 88 4.59 -11.80 4.27
C TYR A 88 3.63 -10.76 3.69
N VAL A 89 2.65 -11.19 2.92
CA VAL A 89 1.66 -10.31 2.30
C VAL A 89 0.40 -10.31 3.16
N ILE A 90 0.00 -9.13 3.61
CA ILE A 90 -1.27 -8.95 4.31
C ILE A 90 -2.36 -8.67 3.28
N VAL A 91 -3.33 -9.59 3.18
CA VAL A 91 -4.52 -9.44 2.35
C VAL A 91 -5.72 -9.18 3.24
N THR A 92 -6.49 -8.16 2.94
CA THR A 92 -7.62 -7.72 3.77
C THR A 92 -8.94 -7.86 3.02
N LYS A 93 -10.01 -8.19 3.74
CA LYS A 93 -11.36 -8.23 3.13
C LYS A 93 -11.80 -6.84 2.70
N LYS A 94 -11.58 -5.84 3.55
CA LYS A 94 -11.79 -4.41 3.25
C LYS A 94 -10.51 -3.62 3.38
N ARG A 95 -10.47 -2.44 2.77
CA ARG A 95 -9.28 -1.56 2.82
C ARG A 95 -9.00 -1.11 4.25
N LYS A 96 -7.77 -1.37 4.74
CA LYS A 96 -7.27 -0.92 6.04
C LYS A 96 -5.92 -0.21 5.86
N PRO A 97 -5.67 0.91 6.55
CA PRO A 97 -4.33 1.47 6.71
C PRO A 97 -3.58 0.75 7.85
N TYR A 98 -2.26 0.58 7.70
CA TYR A 98 -1.37 0.01 8.70
C TYR A 98 -0.48 1.12 9.25
N HIS A 99 -0.87 1.69 10.37
CA HIS A 99 -0.26 2.88 10.94
C HIS A 99 0.41 2.63 12.30
N LYS A 100 0.06 1.53 12.96
CA LYS A 100 0.49 1.23 14.33
C LYS A 100 1.20 -0.12 14.39
N GLU A 101 2.10 -0.27 15.34
CA GLU A 101 2.81 -1.53 15.60
C GLU A 101 1.83 -2.69 15.88
N ILE A 102 0.75 -2.41 16.61
CA ILE A 102 -0.29 -3.40 16.90
C ILE A 102 -1.00 -3.92 15.64
N ASP A 103 -1.06 -3.14 14.55
CA ASP A 103 -1.65 -3.59 13.28
C ASP A 103 -0.89 -4.78 12.68
N PHE A 104 0.39 -4.92 13.02
CA PHE A 104 1.25 -6.01 12.58
C PHE A 104 1.36 -7.12 13.63
N THR A 105 1.56 -6.76 14.89
CA THR A 105 1.82 -7.74 15.95
C THR A 105 0.61 -8.62 16.26
N ARG A 106 -0.61 -8.11 16.09
CA ARG A 106 -1.82 -8.92 16.19
C ARG A 106 -1.92 -10.03 15.14
N LEU A 107 -1.21 -9.87 14.02
CA LEU A 107 -1.09 -10.85 12.94
C LEU A 107 0.12 -11.78 13.12
N GLY A 108 0.80 -11.73 14.26
CA GLY A 108 2.03 -12.49 14.49
C GLY A 108 3.25 -11.98 13.74
N LEU A 109 3.20 -10.76 13.20
CA LEU A 109 4.31 -10.14 12.46
C LEU A 109 5.05 -9.14 13.36
N ASN A 110 6.38 -9.13 13.30
CA ASN A 110 7.20 -8.17 14.03
C ASN A 110 7.85 -7.16 13.07
N PRO A 111 7.30 -5.94 12.93
CA PRO A 111 7.86 -4.95 12.02
C PRO A 111 9.26 -4.45 12.42
N ARG A 112 9.65 -4.58 13.71
CA ARG A 112 10.97 -4.14 14.19
C ARG A 112 12.10 -5.13 13.90
N GLU A 113 11.76 -6.40 13.66
CA GLU A 113 12.71 -7.46 13.35
C GLU A 113 12.65 -7.88 11.87
N THR A 114 11.85 -7.20 11.07
CA THR A 114 11.71 -7.43 9.64
C THR A 114 12.63 -6.50 8.86
N ASP A 115 13.38 -7.03 7.89
CA ASP A 115 14.33 -6.24 7.10
C ASP A 115 13.65 -5.12 6.32
N ILE A 116 12.46 -5.38 5.77
CA ILE A 116 11.71 -4.41 4.96
C ILE A 116 10.22 -4.43 5.33
N VAL A 117 9.66 -3.27 5.64
CA VAL A 117 8.21 -3.11 5.85
C VAL A 117 7.66 -2.11 4.84
N VAL A 118 6.77 -2.59 3.97
CA VAL A 118 6.10 -1.76 2.97
C VAL A 118 4.73 -1.36 3.49
N VAL A 119 4.50 -0.06 3.65
CA VAL A 119 3.21 0.50 4.04
C VAL A 119 2.65 1.40 2.95
N LYS A 120 1.35 1.36 2.76
CA LYS A 120 0.67 2.18 1.76
C LYS A 120 0.31 3.54 2.33
N ILE A 121 1.28 4.44 2.37
CA ILE A 121 1.13 5.78 2.93
C ILE A 121 2.03 6.77 2.20
N GLY A 122 1.61 8.03 2.09
CA GLY A 122 2.40 9.09 1.46
C GLY A 122 3.31 9.85 2.42
N TYR A 123 3.17 9.60 3.72
CA TYR A 123 4.00 10.16 4.80
C TYR A 123 3.97 9.21 6.00
N LEU A 124 5.03 9.17 6.79
CA LEU A 124 5.05 8.33 7.99
C LEU A 124 4.30 9.02 9.14
N VAL A 125 3.33 8.32 9.71
CA VAL A 125 2.74 8.70 10.99
C VAL A 125 3.76 8.53 12.12
N PRO A 126 3.62 9.24 13.27
CA PRO A 126 4.63 9.24 14.33
C PRO A 126 5.08 7.85 14.77
N GLU A 127 4.16 6.89 14.89
CA GLU A 127 4.49 5.54 15.35
C GLU A 127 5.35 4.78 14.33
N LEU A 128 4.99 4.84 13.03
CA LEU A 128 5.83 4.26 11.96
C LEU A 128 7.19 4.94 11.86
N TYR A 129 7.21 6.27 12.01
CA TYR A 129 8.44 7.03 12.03
C TYR A 129 9.39 6.58 13.16
N ASN A 130 8.85 6.31 14.35
CA ASN A 130 9.61 5.85 15.51
C ASN A 130 10.09 4.39 15.37
N MET A 131 9.42 3.57 14.58
CA MET A 131 9.80 2.19 14.33
C MET A 131 10.87 2.03 13.24
N ARG A 132 11.03 3.02 12.35
CA ARG A 132 11.93 2.90 11.21
C ARG A 132 13.39 2.82 11.61
N ALA A 133 14.17 2.06 10.87
CA ALA A 133 15.63 2.24 10.81
C ALA A 133 15.96 3.33 9.78
N ASP A 134 15.46 3.15 8.55
CA ASP A 134 15.50 4.12 7.46
C ASP A 134 14.16 4.13 6.73
N TRP A 135 13.93 5.05 5.79
CA TRP A 135 12.72 5.04 4.99
C TRP A 135 12.95 5.50 3.55
N ILE A 136 12.21 4.90 2.64
CA ILE A 136 12.25 5.18 1.21
C ILE A 136 10.82 5.37 0.71
N MET A 137 10.59 6.43 -0.07
CA MET A 137 9.32 6.62 -0.75
C MET A 137 9.36 5.96 -2.12
N ALA A 138 8.58 4.90 -2.32
CA ALA A 138 8.42 4.25 -3.60
C ALA A 138 7.22 4.85 -4.34
N LEU A 139 7.48 5.57 -5.43
CA LEU A 139 6.44 6.16 -6.27
C LEU A 139 6.03 5.19 -7.39
N THR A 140 4.74 4.92 -7.50
CA THR A 140 4.18 4.06 -8.53
C THR A 140 3.03 4.76 -9.26
N PRO A 141 2.82 4.47 -10.55
CA PRO A 141 1.64 4.95 -11.25
C PRO A 141 0.35 4.53 -10.55
N GLY A 142 -0.63 5.41 -10.49
CA GLY A 142 -1.91 5.12 -9.86
C GLY A 142 -2.81 6.33 -9.70
N GLY A 143 -4.01 6.12 -9.17
CA GLY A 143 -4.98 7.18 -8.91
C GLY A 143 -4.52 8.17 -7.82
N VAL A 144 -3.52 7.81 -7.02
CA VAL A 144 -2.92 8.65 -5.96
C VAL A 144 -1.40 8.73 -6.17
N ASP A 145 -1.00 8.94 -7.42
CA ASP A 145 0.39 9.13 -7.79
C ASP A 145 0.91 10.44 -7.21
N GLN A 146 2.05 10.41 -6.53
CA GLN A 146 2.66 11.60 -5.92
C GLN A 146 3.77 12.22 -6.78
N ASP A 147 4.06 11.64 -7.94
CA ASP A 147 4.89 12.29 -8.94
C ASP A 147 4.04 13.30 -9.72
N LEU A 148 3.98 14.51 -9.18
CA LEU A 148 3.10 15.56 -9.69
C LEU A 148 3.46 16.00 -11.10
N GLU A 149 4.74 15.88 -11.51
CA GLU A 149 5.17 16.30 -12.85
C GLU A 149 4.68 15.36 -13.95
N ARG A 150 4.50 14.06 -13.65
CA ARG A 150 4.04 13.09 -14.64
C ARG A 150 2.52 12.95 -14.74
N LEU A 151 1.76 13.59 -13.83
CA LEU A 151 0.30 13.49 -13.86
C LEU A 151 -0.28 14.18 -15.10
N PRO A 152 -1.23 13.56 -15.83
CA PRO A 152 -1.79 14.08 -17.06
C PRO A 152 -2.87 15.15 -16.80
N TYR A 153 -2.49 16.27 -16.23
CA TYR A 153 -3.41 17.37 -15.94
C TYR A 153 -4.05 17.93 -17.22
N LYS A 154 -5.38 18.10 -17.22
CA LYS A 154 -6.14 18.59 -18.37
C LYS A 154 -6.84 19.93 -18.11
N ARG A 155 -7.05 20.33 -16.84
CA ARG A 155 -7.90 21.47 -16.46
C ARG A 155 -7.20 22.44 -15.52
N ILE A 156 -5.88 22.46 -15.50
CA ILE A 156 -5.12 23.41 -14.69
C ILE A 156 -4.85 24.68 -15.49
N LYS A 157 -4.85 25.81 -14.80
CA LYS A 157 -4.41 27.09 -15.40
C LYS A 157 -2.88 27.12 -15.47
N ARG A 158 -2.35 27.39 -16.64
CA ARG A 158 -0.90 27.51 -16.88
C ARG A 158 -0.50 29.01 -16.93
N PRO A 159 0.73 29.39 -16.57
CA PRO A 159 1.80 28.54 -16.02
C PRO A 159 1.56 28.16 -14.57
N MET A 160 2.06 26.96 -14.15
CA MET A 160 1.97 26.45 -12.79
C MET A 160 3.22 25.63 -12.43
N PHE A 161 3.85 25.95 -11.31
CA PHE A 161 4.95 25.15 -10.76
C PHE A 161 4.38 23.84 -10.15
N PRO A 162 5.07 22.69 -10.26
CA PRO A 162 6.40 22.47 -10.90
C PRO A 162 6.37 22.14 -12.39
N LEU A 163 5.22 22.18 -13.04
CA LEU A 163 5.04 21.78 -14.45
C LEU A 163 5.69 22.78 -15.42
N ASP A 164 5.71 24.06 -15.06
CA ASP A 164 6.33 25.14 -15.83
C ASP A 164 7.52 25.69 -15.02
N LYS A 165 8.70 25.06 -15.22
CA LYS A 165 9.91 25.38 -14.43
C LYS A 165 10.42 26.82 -14.67
N ASP A 166 10.15 27.38 -15.84
CA ASP A 166 10.58 28.72 -16.25
C ASP A 166 9.52 29.79 -16.00
N MET A 167 8.47 29.47 -15.20
CA MET A 167 7.46 30.48 -14.89
C MET A 167 8.07 31.60 -14.04
N LYS A 168 7.65 32.86 -14.33
CA LYS A 168 8.02 33.99 -13.50
C LYS A 168 7.42 33.86 -12.11
N ASP A 169 8.09 34.44 -11.13
CA ASP A 169 7.58 34.47 -9.74
C ASP A 169 6.14 35.00 -9.72
N PRO A 170 5.22 34.30 -9.07
CA PRO A 170 3.84 34.74 -8.99
C PRO A 170 3.73 36.01 -8.11
N ASP A 171 2.76 36.88 -8.44
CA ASP A 171 2.37 37.95 -7.51
C ASP A 171 1.66 37.35 -6.29
N LEU A 172 2.38 37.29 -5.18
CA LEU A 172 1.90 36.69 -3.93
C LEU A 172 1.05 37.64 -3.09
N LYS A 173 0.47 38.69 -3.68
CA LYS A 173 -0.46 39.55 -2.94
C LYS A 173 -1.72 38.82 -2.58
N ALA A 174 -2.06 38.88 -1.30
CA ALA A 174 -3.33 38.34 -0.81
C ALA A 174 -4.51 39.06 -1.45
N GLN A 175 -5.46 38.28 -1.98
CA GLN A 175 -6.73 38.79 -2.50
C GLN A 175 -7.87 38.34 -1.59
N LEU A 176 -8.68 39.28 -1.16
CA LEU A 176 -9.94 38.98 -0.47
C LEU A 176 -10.95 38.44 -1.50
N VAL A 177 -11.33 37.18 -1.34
CA VAL A 177 -12.46 36.62 -2.09
C VAL A 177 -13.71 36.80 -1.25
N PRO A 178 -14.68 37.65 -1.70
CA PRO A 178 -15.91 37.81 -0.95
C PRO A 178 -16.68 36.49 -0.89
N VAL A 179 -17.26 36.20 0.26
CA VAL A 179 -18.15 35.05 0.42
C VAL A 179 -19.34 35.27 -0.53
N SER A 180 -19.53 34.35 -1.49
CA SER A 180 -20.75 34.40 -2.32
C SER A 180 -21.94 34.04 -1.43
N ASP A 181 -22.89 34.97 -1.30
CA ASP A 181 -24.18 34.66 -0.70
C ASP A 181 -24.85 33.57 -1.55
N HIS A 182 -24.77 32.33 -1.08
CA HIS A 182 -25.60 31.27 -1.63
C HIS A 182 -27.03 31.54 -1.24
N LYS A 183 -27.81 32.13 -2.17
CA LYS A 183 -29.26 32.16 -2.14
C LYS A 183 -29.82 30.82 -2.54
#